data_7672c7f711aaf13c37d28039f5b274c1
#
_entry.id   7672c7f711aaf13c37d28039f5b274c1
#
_cell.length_a   1.000
_cell.length_b   1.000
_cell.length_c   1.000
_cell.angle_alpha   90.00
_cell.angle_beta   90.00
_cell.angle_gamma   90.00
#
_symmetry.space_group_name_H-M   'P 1'
#
loop_
_entity.id
_entity.type
_entity.pdbx_description
1 polymer ?
#
loop_
_entity_poly.entity_id
_entity_poly.type
_entity_poly.pdbx_seq_one_letter_code
_entity_poly.pdbx_strand_id
1 'polypeptide(L)'
;MIITSVHNDKVKYWCNLKNKKFRDKERKFLVEGDHLIKEAIKNNLVVETISCVNKNADYFITKEIMEKISEQKSISYDMAVVKFIPEDSINGNIIMLDNLQDPGNLGTIIRSAVAFNIGTIIISDDSVDLYNPKVVRSTEGMIFNLNVIRRNLKEVIPVLKRQGYKIVGTLVNAGDDLKNIDKENVCIIIGNEGNGMSLDIRDMCDNFTNIKISDNCESLNAGVAASIIMYEVNHE
;
A
#
# COMPACT_ATOMS: atom_id res chain seq x y z
N MET A 1 7.75 -26.62 -15.41
CA MET A 1 8.26 -27.71 -14.51
C MET A 1 7.08 -28.24 -13.69
N ILE A 2 7.02 -29.57 -13.41
CA ILE A 2 5.96 -30.15 -12.57
C ILE A 2 6.53 -30.48 -11.19
N ILE A 3 5.84 -30.05 -10.12
CA ILE A 3 6.21 -30.31 -8.72
C ILE A 3 5.01 -30.93 -8.01
N THR A 4 5.21 -32.14 -7.45
CA THR A 4 4.17 -32.88 -6.73
C THR A 4 4.48 -33.08 -5.24
N SER A 5 5.72 -32.83 -4.82
CA SER A 5 6.13 -32.99 -3.42
C SER A 5 6.05 -31.67 -2.64
N VAL A 6 5.34 -31.66 -1.54
CA VAL A 6 5.28 -30.53 -0.59
C VAL A 6 6.63 -30.23 0.11
N HIS A 7 7.60 -31.15 0.00
CA HIS A 7 8.94 -31.00 0.58
C HIS A 7 9.97 -30.46 -0.43
N ASN A 8 9.55 -30.19 -1.67
CA ASN A 8 10.42 -29.61 -2.70
C ASN A 8 10.96 -28.25 -2.24
N ASP A 9 12.21 -27.94 -2.59
CA ASP A 9 12.86 -26.72 -2.15
C ASP A 9 12.22 -25.45 -2.72
N LYS A 10 11.63 -25.51 -3.92
CA LYS A 10 10.82 -24.41 -4.46
C LYS A 10 9.58 -24.14 -3.61
N VAL A 11 8.90 -25.19 -3.15
CA VAL A 11 7.72 -25.04 -2.26
C VAL A 11 8.12 -24.40 -0.93
N LYS A 12 9.25 -24.81 -0.34
CA LYS A 12 9.79 -24.18 0.87
C LYS A 12 10.12 -22.70 0.63
N TYR A 13 10.74 -22.41 -0.52
CA TYR A 13 11.06 -21.04 -0.91
C TYR A 13 9.80 -20.16 -0.98
N TRP A 14 8.75 -20.60 -1.67
CA TRP A 14 7.49 -19.86 -1.75
C TRP A 14 6.81 -19.69 -0.40
N CYS A 15 6.79 -20.74 0.44
CA CYS A 15 6.29 -20.63 1.81
C CYS A 15 7.07 -19.59 2.64
N ASN A 16 8.39 -19.49 2.46
CA ASN A 16 9.21 -18.52 3.18
C ASN A 16 8.90 -17.06 2.78
N LEU A 17 8.40 -16.81 1.56
CA LEU A 17 7.96 -15.48 1.13
C LEU A 17 6.77 -14.94 1.94
N LYS A 18 6.09 -15.74 2.74
CA LYS A 18 5.12 -15.29 3.74
C LYS A 18 5.77 -14.46 4.85
N ASN A 19 7.04 -14.72 5.15
CA ASN A 19 7.80 -14.01 6.19
C ASN A 19 8.40 -12.71 5.65
N LYS A 20 8.13 -11.59 6.36
CA LYS A 20 8.64 -10.27 5.99
C LYS A 20 10.17 -10.24 5.82
N LYS A 21 10.92 -10.77 6.79
CA LYS A 21 12.40 -10.79 6.72
C LYS A 21 12.93 -11.52 5.49
N PHE A 22 12.23 -12.58 5.06
CA PHE A 22 12.61 -13.33 3.88
C PHE A 22 12.27 -12.55 2.61
N ARG A 23 11.09 -11.90 2.53
CA ARG A 23 10.75 -11.00 1.42
C ARG A 23 11.76 -9.87 1.27
N ASP A 24 12.12 -9.23 2.36
CA ASP A 24 13.08 -8.11 2.37
C ASP A 24 14.47 -8.55 1.87
N LYS A 25 14.91 -9.75 2.26
CA LYS A 25 16.18 -10.35 1.79
C LYS A 25 16.15 -10.68 0.30
N GLU A 26 15.09 -11.34 -0.15
CA GLU A 26 14.94 -11.78 -1.54
C GLU A 26 14.48 -10.67 -2.49
N ARG A 27 13.97 -9.57 -1.94
CA ARG A 27 13.33 -8.47 -2.68
C ARG A 27 12.22 -8.98 -3.60
N LYS A 28 11.42 -9.92 -3.08
CA LYS A 28 10.31 -10.59 -3.80
C LYS A 28 9.16 -10.86 -2.85
N PHE A 29 7.97 -10.98 -3.44
CA PHE A 29 6.74 -11.34 -2.72
C PHE A 29 5.84 -12.20 -3.61
N LEU A 30 4.79 -12.78 -3.02
CA LEU A 30 3.79 -13.56 -3.74
C LEU A 30 2.56 -12.70 -4.06
N VAL A 31 2.01 -12.91 -5.24
CA VAL A 31 0.69 -12.43 -5.62
C VAL A 31 -0.20 -13.62 -5.98
N GLU A 32 -1.48 -13.54 -5.61
CA GLU A 32 -2.47 -14.60 -5.80
C GLU A 32 -3.64 -14.07 -6.62
N GLY A 33 -3.99 -14.78 -7.68
CA GLY A 33 -5.13 -14.50 -8.54
C GLY A 33 -4.79 -13.74 -9.82
N ASP A 34 -5.59 -14.02 -10.83
CA ASP A 34 -5.42 -13.57 -12.21
C ASP A 34 -5.21 -12.06 -12.35
N HIS A 35 -5.98 -11.27 -11.60
CA HIS A 35 -5.95 -9.81 -11.75
C HIS A 35 -4.60 -9.23 -11.29
N LEU A 36 -4.14 -9.61 -10.09
CA LEU A 36 -2.84 -9.20 -9.55
C LEU A 36 -1.68 -9.66 -10.45
N ILE A 37 -1.76 -10.89 -10.96
CA ILE A 37 -0.73 -11.44 -11.86
C ILE A 37 -0.68 -10.64 -13.16
N LYS A 38 -1.83 -10.31 -13.76
CA LYS A 38 -1.90 -9.50 -14.98
C LYS A 38 -1.30 -8.11 -14.78
N GLU A 39 -1.61 -7.44 -13.67
CA GLU A 39 -1.02 -6.13 -13.37
C GLU A 39 0.50 -6.23 -13.14
N ALA A 40 0.98 -7.27 -12.45
CA ALA A 40 2.42 -7.50 -12.28
C ALA A 40 3.13 -7.79 -13.61
N ILE A 41 2.50 -8.52 -14.55
CA ILE A 41 3.03 -8.77 -15.89
C ILE A 41 3.14 -7.47 -16.69
N LYS A 42 2.11 -6.62 -16.68
CA LYS A 42 2.14 -5.32 -17.38
C LYS A 42 3.32 -4.45 -16.93
N ASN A 43 3.69 -4.56 -15.66
CA ASN A 43 4.80 -3.82 -15.06
C ASN A 43 6.16 -4.55 -15.15
N ASN A 44 6.25 -5.68 -15.85
CA ASN A 44 7.48 -6.48 -16.04
C ASN A 44 8.12 -6.93 -14.70
N LEU A 45 7.35 -7.18 -13.68
CA LEU A 45 7.83 -7.53 -12.33
C LEU A 45 7.74 -9.02 -12.01
N VAL A 46 7.04 -9.82 -12.83
CA VAL A 46 6.88 -11.27 -12.62
C VAL A 46 8.22 -11.98 -12.83
N VAL A 47 8.59 -12.83 -11.88
CA VAL A 47 9.80 -13.67 -11.90
C VAL A 47 9.47 -15.08 -12.34
N GLU A 48 8.40 -15.65 -11.79
CA GLU A 48 7.92 -16.99 -12.09
C GLU A 48 6.43 -17.11 -11.82
N THR A 49 5.76 -17.90 -12.64
CA THR A 49 4.32 -18.19 -12.54
C THR A 49 4.11 -19.59 -11.98
N ILE A 50 3.08 -19.76 -11.15
CA ILE A 50 2.75 -20.99 -10.45
C ILE A 50 1.26 -21.25 -10.64
N SER A 51 0.90 -22.47 -11.09
CA SER A 51 -0.52 -22.83 -11.27
C SER A 51 -0.78 -24.28 -10.92
N CYS A 52 -2.00 -24.57 -10.45
CA CYS A 52 -2.47 -25.95 -10.29
C CYS A 52 -3.52 -26.35 -11.35
N VAL A 53 -3.82 -25.46 -12.31
CA VAL A 53 -4.75 -25.71 -13.43
C VAL A 53 -4.11 -25.41 -14.80
N ASN A 54 -3.25 -24.41 -14.90
CA ASN A 54 -2.60 -24.02 -16.15
C ASN A 54 -1.23 -24.69 -16.29
N LYS A 55 -1.13 -25.67 -17.20
CA LYS A 55 0.14 -26.39 -17.49
C LYS A 55 1.21 -25.55 -18.21
N ASN A 56 0.87 -24.38 -18.71
CA ASN A 56 1.80 -23.46 -19.36
C ASN A 56 2.50 -22.50 -18.37
N ALA A 57 2.14 -22.54 -17.07
CA ALA A 57 2.89 -21.83 -16.06
C ALA A 57 4.32 -22.38 -15.93
N ASP A 58 5.25 -21.57 -15.43
CA ASP A 58 6.64 -22.01 -15.20
C ASP A 58 6.67 -23.22 -14.27
N TYR A 59 5.79 -23.21 -13.27
CA TYR A 59 5.60 -24.32 -12.33
C TYR A 59 4.14 -24.77 -12.30
N PHE A 60 3.91 -26.03 -12.69
CA PHE A 60 2.65 -26.71 -12.48
C PHE A 60 2.73 -27.54 -11.19
N ILE A 61 1.82 -27.30 -10.26
CA ILE A 61 1.84 -27.87 -8.90
C ILE A 61 0.53 -28.60 -8.59
N THR A 62 0.52 -29.39 -7.52
CA THR A 62 -0.71 -29.99 -7.01
C THR A 62 -1.56 -28.98 -6.24
N LYS A 63 -2.87 -29.22 -6.12
CA LYS A 63 -3.77 -28.41 -5.31
C LYS A 63 -3.32 -28.34 -3.86
N GLU A 64 -2.83 -29.45 -3.30
CA GLU A 64 -2.29 -29.51 -1.94
C GLU A 64 -1.11 -28.55 -1.72
N ILE A 65 -0.21 -28.45 -2.70
CA ILE A 65 0.91 -27.49 -2.65
C ILE A 65 0.37 -26.07 -2.74
N MET A 66 -0.61 -25.81 -3.62
CA MET A 66 -1.24 -24.49 -3.73
C MET A 66 -1.86 -24.05 -2.41
N GLU A 67 -2.61 -24.94 -1.75
CA GLU A 67 -3.18 -24.70 -0.41
C GLU A 67 -2.12 -24.39 0.63
N LYS A 68 -0.98 -25.07 0.57
CA LYS A 68 0.13 -24.84 1.51
C LYS A 68 0.80 -23.47 1.31
N ILE A 69 0.95 -22.99 0.08
CA ILE A 69 1.59 -21.71 -0.21
C ILE A 69 0.63 -20.52 -0.15
N SER A 70 -0.67 -20.73 -0.33
CA SER A 70 -1.70 -19.69 -0.21
C SER A 70 -1.87 -19.20 1.24
N GLU A 71 -2.23 -17.93 1.38
CA GLU A 71 -2.69 -17.34 2.66
C GLU A 71 -4.20 -17.02 2.63
N GLN A 72 -4.90 -17.40 1.57
CA GLN A 72 -6.33 -17.16 1.42
C GLN A 72 -7.14 -18.35 1.93
N LYS A 73 -8.33 -18.06 2.49
CA LYS A 73 -9.32 -19.11 2.83
C LYS A 73 -9.93 -19.74 1.57
N SER A 74 -10.15 -18.95 0.53
CA SER A 74 -10.55 -19.39 -0.80
C SER A 74 -9.31 -19.53 -1.68
N ILE A 75 -9.04 -20.75 -2.15
CA ILE A 75 -7.83 -21.05 -2.90
C ILE A 75 -7.85 -20.34 -4.24
N SER A 76 -6.80 -19.57 -4.51
CA SER A 76 -6.48 -19.15 -5.87
C SER A 76 -5.78 -20.29 -6.60
N TYR A 77 -6.11 -20.50 -7.88
CA TYR A 77 -5.49 -21.56 -8.69
C TYR A 77 -4.18 -21.11 -9.34
N ASP A 78 -3.92 -19.81 -9.36
CA ASP A 78 -2.77 -19.17 -9.97
C ASP A 78 -2.09 -18.22 -9.02
N MET A 79 -0.76 -18.25 -9.00
CA MET A 79 0.13 -17.37 -8.24
C MET A 79 1.30 -16.92 -9.09
N ALA A 80 1.96 -15.85 -8.67
CA ALA A 80 3.27 -15.47 -9.20
C ALA A 80 4.20 -14.99 -8.10
N VAL A 81 5.49 -15.23 -8.28
CA VAL A 81 6.54 -14.54 -7.54
C VAL A 81 6.87 -13.26 -8.28
N VAL A 82 6.85 -12.16 -7.58
CA VAL A 82 7.00 -10.82 -8.11
C VAL A 82 8.15 -10.11 -7.41
N LYS A 83 8.94 -9.33 -8.16
CA LYS A 83 9.98 -8.46 -7.58
C LYS A 83 9.34 -7.33 -6.80
N PHE A 84 10.04 -6.82 -5.79
CA PHE A 84 9.66 -5.54 -5.18
C PHE A 84 9.59 -4.45 -6.25
N ILE A 85 8.60 -3.59 -6.09
CA ILE A 85 8.37 -2.47 -7.00
C ILE A 85 9.54 -1.48 -6.82
N PRO A 86 10.20 -1.03 -7.89
CA PRO A 86 11.19 0.03 -7.80
C PRO A 86 10.55 1.31 -7.26
N GLU A 87 11.26 2.00 -6.38
CA GLU A 87 10.84 3.33 -5.94
C GLU A 87 11.16 4.35 -7.03
N ASP A 88 10.25 5.30 -7.23
CA ASP A 88 10.41 6.42 -8.14
C ASP A 88 10.65 7.72 -7.39
N SER A 89 10.95 8.78 -8.12
CA SER A 89 11.04 10.14 -7.56
C SER A 89 9.67 10.57 -7.01
N ILE A 90 9.67 11.32 -5.91
CA ILE A 90 8.46 11.93 -5.36
C ILE A 90 7.92 12.95 -6.36
N ASN A 91 6.64 12.83 -6.68
CA ASN A 91 5.95 13.72 -7.62
C ASN A 91 4.48 13.89 -7.25
N GLY A 92 3.83 14.92 -7.84
CA GLY A 92 2.42 15.22 -7.65
C GLY A 92 2.03 15.47 -6.19
N ASN A 93 0.75 15.48 -5.88
CA ASN A 93 0.27 15.55 -4.51
C ASN A 93 0.62 14.26 -3.75
N ILE A 94 0.90 14.41 -2.47
CA ILE A 94 1.42 13.35 -1.61
C ILE A 94 0.43 13.01 -0.51
N ILE A 95 0.22 11.71 -0.29
CA ILE A 95 -0.39 11.23 0.95
C ILE A 95 0.71 10.61 1.81
N MET A 96 0.84 11.13 3.03
CA MET A 96 1.78 10.62 4.02
C MET A 96 1.04 9.89 5.13
N LEU A 97 1.50 8.70 5.50
CA LEU A 97 0.84 7.83 6.47
C LEU A 97 1.72 7.69 7.71
N ASP A 98 1.26 8.29 8.81
CA ASP A 98 1.95 8.25 10.09
C ASP A 98 1.46 7.06 10.92
N ASN A 99 2.29 6.02 10.99
CA ASN A 99 2.06 4.81 11.80
C ASN A 99 0.73 4.09 11.49
N LEU A 100 0.35 3.99 10.21
CA LEU A 100 -0.84 3.24 9.77
C LEU A 100 -0.64 1.75 10.02
N GLN A 101 -1.58 1.07 10.71
CA GLN A 101 -1.40 -0.31 11.14
C GLN A 101 -2.29 -1.33 10.40
N ASP A 102 -3.49 -0.95 9.98
CA ASP A 102 -4.39 -1.91 9.33
C ASP A 102 -4.03 -2.12 7.85
N PRO A 103 -3.75 -3.39 7.44
CA PRO A 103 -3.45 -3.70 6.05
C PRO A 103 -4.57 -3.38 5.06
N GLY A 104 -5.83 -3.45 5.50
CA GLY A 104 -7.00 -3.14 4.67
C GLY A 104 -7.07 -1.65 4.36
N ASN A 105 -6.77 -0.80 5.37
CA ASN A 105 -6.71 0.66 5.19
C ASN A 105 -5.62 1.04 4.19
N LEU A 106 -4.40 0.47 4.31
CA LEU A 106 -3.33 0.76 3.35
C LEU A 106 -3.72 0.36 1.92
N GLY A 107 -4.33 -0.81 1.75
CA GLY A 107 -4.82 -1.24 0.43
C GLY A 107 -5.90 -0.32 -0.14
N THR A 108 -6.85 0.12 0.68
CA THR A 108 -7.89 1.08 0.29
C THR A 108 -7.28 2.43 -0.11
N ILE A 109 -6.33 2.94 0.67
CA ILE A 109 -5.63 4.20 0.39
C ILE A 109 -4.88 4.12 -0.95
N ILE A 110 -4.15 3.03 -1.20
CA ILE A 110 -3.44 2.83 -2.48
C ILE A 110 -4.41 2.84 -3.67
N ARG A 111 -5.54 2.14 -3.56
CA ARG A 111 -6.57 2.14 -4.62
C ARG A 111 -7.13 3.52 -4.88
N SER A 112 -7.47 4.25 -3.83
CA SER A 112 -8.01 5.61 -3.93
C SER A 112 -6.97 6.58 -4.48
N ALA A 113 -5.71 6.44 -4.10
CA ALA A 113 -4.62 7.26 -4.60
C ALA A 113 -4.45 7.14 -6.12
N VAL A 114 -4.50 5.91 -6.66
CA VAL A 114 -4.48 5.69 -8.11
C VAL A 114 -5.73 6.28 -8.77
N ALA A 115 -6.93 6.04 -8.17
CA ALA A 115 -8.19 6.53 -8.73
C ALA A 115 -8.28 8.07 -8.78
N PHE A 116 -7.63 8.75 -7.84
CA PHE A 116 -7.64 10.21 -7.71
C PHE A 116 -6.30 10.87 -8.08
N ASN A 117 -5.47 10.19 -8.88
CA ASN A 117 -4.21 10.74 -9.44
C ASN A 117 -3.26 11.33 -8.39
N ILE A 118 -3.15 10.70 -7.21
CA ILE A 118 -2.10 11.04 -6.25
C ILE A 118 -0.75 10.55 -6.81
N GLY A 119 0.27 11.40 -6.76
CA GLY A 119 1.57 11.06 -7.34
C GLY A 119 2.39 10.10 -6.47
N THR A 120 2.35 10.27 -5.14
CA THR A 120 3.18 9.48 -4.23
C THR A 120 2.47 9.20 -2.90
N ILE A 121 2.62 7.98 -2.38
CA ILE A 121 2.35 7.67 -0.97
C ILE A 121 3.66 7.50 -0.22
N ILE A 122 3.80 8.17 0.92
CA ILE A 122 4.92 8.00 1.86
C ILE A 122 4.40 7.31 3.12
N ILE A 123 4.92 6.14 3.44
CA ILE A 123 4.57 5.41 4.67
C ILE A 123 5.71 5.51 5.68
N SER A 124 5.41 5.74 6.96
CA SER A 124 6.39 5.77 8.04
C SER A 124 7.07 4.41 8.24
N ASP A 125 8.22 4.40 8.89
CA ASP A 125 8.97 3.17 9.17
C ASP A 125 8.16 2.16 10.00
N ASP A 126 7.33 2.65 10.92
CA ASP A 126 6.50 1.85 11.82
C ASP A 126 5.13 1.48 11.24
N SER A 127 4.81 1.91 10.03
CA SER A 127 3.58 1.51 9.34
C SER A 127 3.62 0.07 8.88
N VAL A 128 2.44 -0.50 8.65
CA VAL A 128 2.24 -1.85 8.12
C VAL A 128 3.12 -2.12 6.89
N ASP A 129 3.55 -3.35 6.73
CA ASP A 129 4.40 -3.77 5.62
C ASP A 129 3.63 -3.71 4.29
N LEU A 130 4.16 -2.93 3.32
CA LEU A 130 3.59 -2.75 1.99
C LEU A 130 3.34 -4.08 1.26
N TYR A 131 4.28 -5.03 1.40
CA TYR A 131 4.21 -6.34 0.77
C TYR A 131 3.58 -7.43 1.64
N ASN A 132 2.87 -7.03 2.72
CA ASN A 132 2.01 -7.95 3.45
C ASN A 132 0.94 -8.50 2.50
N PRO A 133 0.70 -9.83 2.45
CA PRO A 133 -0.26 -10.42 1.52
C PRO A 133 -1.68 -9.85 1.61
N LYS A 134 -2.11 -9.41 2.81
CA LYS A 134 -3.41 -8.75 2.98
C LYS A 134 -3.42 -7.35 2.37
N VAL A 135 -2.31 -6.58 2.47
CA VAL A 135 -2.17 -5.29 1.78
C VAL A 135 -2.23 -5.51 0.29
N VAL A 136 -1.35 -6.35 -0.25
CA VAL A 136 -1.24 -6.62 -1.70
C VAL A 136 -2.61 -6.98 -2.30
N ARG A 137 -3.35 -7.88 -1.66
CA ARG A 137 -4.72 -8.23 -2.09
C ARG A 137 -5.65 -7.04 -2.08
N SER A 138 -5.65 -6.27 -0.98
CA SER A 138 -6.58 -5.14 -0.81
C SER A 138 -6.35 -4.03 -1.83
N THR A 139 -5.17 -3.97 -2.47
CA THR A 139 -4.89 -2.99 -3.53
C THR A 139 -5.55 -3.32 -4.86
N GLU A 140 -6.03 -4.54 -5.07
CA GLU A 140 -6.58 -5.00 -6.35
C GLU A 140 -5.63 -4.67 -7.54
N GLY A 141 -4.31 -4.83 -7.34
CA GLY A 141 -3.30 -4.56 -8.36
C GLY A 141 -2.85 -3.11 -8.48
N MET A 142 -3.50 -2.16 -7.84
CA MET A 142 -3.13 -0.73 -7.92
C MET A 142 -1.76 -0.44 -7.30
N ILE A 143 -1.24 -1.33 -6.44
CA ILE A 143 0.12 -1.25 -5.91
C ILE A 143 1.19 -1.13 -7.01
N PHE A 144 0.96 -1.69 -8.20
CA PHE A 144 1.89 -1.65 -9.32
C PHE A 144 1.84 -0.35 -10.13
N ASN A 145 0.87 0.51 -9.86
CA ASN A 145 0.60 1.71 -10.64
C ASN A 145 0.79 3.00 -9.82
N LEU A 146 1.45 2.92 -8.67
CA LEU A 146 1.64 4.04 -7.76
C LEU A 146 3.04 3.98 -7.13
N ASN A 147 3.69 5.12 -6.99
CA ASN A 147 4.91 5.23 -6.22
C ASN A 147 4.59 5.21 -4.72
N VAL A 148 4.91 4.11 -4.03
CA VAL A 148 4.74 3.96 -2.59
C VAL A 148 6.11 3.74 -1.96
N ILE A 149 6.57 4.71 -1.16
CA ILE A 149 7.89 4.68 -0.56
C ILE A 149 7.81 4.67 0.96
N ARG A 150 8.79 4.03 1.60
CA ARG A 150 8.93 4.04 3.07
C ARG A 150 10.03 5.00 3.48
N ARG A 151 9.72 5.92 4.41
CA ARG A 151 10.69 6.93 4.89
C ARG A 151 10.47 7.25 6.35
N ASN A 152 11.53 7.67 7.01
CA ASN A 152 11.44 8.39 8.27
C ASN A 152 10.76 9.75 8.01
N LEU A 153 9.56 9.95 8.57
CA LEU A 153 8.77 11.15 8.29
C LEU A 153 9.46 12.42 8.77
N LYS A 154 10.17 12.38 9.91
CA LYS A 154 10.91 13.54 10.44
C LYS A 154 12.04 14.00 9.51
N GLU A 155 12.60 13.08 8.73
CA GLU A 155 13.67 13.40 7.76
C GLU A 155 13.10 13.88 6.43
N VAL A 156 12.01 13.30 5.95
CA VAL A 156 11.47 13.63 4.62
C VAL A 156 10.65 14.92 4.63
N ILE A 157 9.93 15.26 5.71
CA ILE A 157 9.11 16.48 5.79
C ILE A 157 9.95 17.74 5.53
N PRO A 158 11.12 17.98 6.17
CA PRO A 158 11.94 19.15 5.87
C PRO A 158 12.43 19.20 4.42
N VAL A 159 12.63 18.06 3.78
CA VAL A 159 13.01 17.98 2.35
C VAL A 159 11.86 18.46 1.48
N LEU A 160 10.64 17.94 1.73
CA LEU A 160 9.45 18.33 1.00
C LEU A 160 9.14 19.83 1.13
N LYS A 161 9.26 20.39 2.34
CA LYS A 161 9.11 21.83 2.55
C LYS A 161 10.07 22.66 1.71
N ARG A 162 11.36 22.25 1.62
CA ARG A 162 12.33 22.92 0.76
C ARG A 162 12.02 22.79 -0.74
N GLN A 163 11.28 21.76 -1.13
CA GLN A 163 10.79 21.56 -2.49
C GLN A 163 9.47 22.30 -2.79
N GLY A 164 8.95 23.06 -1.81
CA GLY A 164 7.75 23.87 -1.96
C GLY A 164 6.44 23.15 -1.63
N TYR A 165 6.49 21.95 -1.05
CA TYR A 165 5.29 21.27 -0.58
C TYR A 165 4.76 21.92 0.69
N LYS A 166 3.43 22.12 0.75
CA LYS A 166 2.70 22.44 1.97
C LYS A 166 2.36 21.17 2.72
N ILE A 167 2.70 21.09 3.99
CA ILE A 167 2.46 19.95 4.86
C ILE A 167 1.18 20.18 5.65
N VAL A 168 0.14 19.42 5.35
CA VAL A 168 -1.18 19.55 5.95
C VAL A 168 -1.50 18.33 6.79
N GLY A 169 -1.64 18.50 8.08
CA GLY A 169 -2.06 17.44 9.00
C GLY A 169 -3.57 17.27 9.02
N THR A 170 -4.06 16.05 9.23
CA THR A 170 -5.49 15.79 9.41
C THR A 170 -5.84 15.64 10.89
N LEU A 171 -6.89 16.33 11.34
CA LEU A 171 -7.44 16.23 12.68
C LEU A 171 -8.94 15.89 12.61
N VAL A 172 -9.49 15.31 13.67
CA VAL A 172 -10.92 14.93 13.69
C VAL A 172 -11.83 16.15 13.83
N ASN A 173 -11.51 17.06 14.78
CA ASN A 173 -12.41 18.14 15.16
C ASN A 173 -11.75 19.53 15.10
N ALA A 174 -10.65 19.69 14.40
CA ALA A 174 -9.93 20.97 14.32
C ALA A 174 -9.22 21.13 12.97
N GLY A 175 -9.01 22.37 12.56
CA GLY A 175 -8.38 22.71 11.28
C GLY A 175 -9.35 23.40 10.32
N ASP A 176 -8.82 23.78 9.18
CA ASP A 176 -9.59 24.43 8.12
C ASP A 176 -10.51 23.43 7.39
N ASP A 177 -11.55 23.94 6.77
CA ASP A 177 -12.40 23.13 5.88
C ASP A 177 -11.52 22.58 4.73
N LEU A 178 -11.65 21.29 4.45
CA LEU A 178 -10.93 20.59 3.40
C LEU A 178 -11.00 21.30 2.04
N LYS A 179 -12.10 22.00 1.75
CA LYS A 179 -12.32 22.79 0.53
C LYS A 179 -11.36 24.00 0.38
N ASN A 180 -10.77 24.45 1.47
CA ASN A 180 -9.89 25.60 1.51
C ASN A 180 -8.39 25.23 1.39
N ILE A 181 -8.09 23.95 1.21
CA ILE A 181 -6.71 23.49 1.04
C ILE A 181 -6.23 23.87 -0.36
N ASP A 182 -5.01 24.31 -0.42
CA ASP A 182 -4.28 24.45 -1.69
C ASP A 182 -4.19 23.09 -2.38
N LYS A 183 -4.55 23.03 -3.65
CA LYS A 183 -4.65 21.77 -4.40
C LYS A 183 -3.35 21.38 -5.12
N GLU A 184 -2.34 22.26 -5.08
CA GLU A 184 -1.06 22.02 -5.75
C GLU A 184 0.08 21.89 -4.75
N ASN A 185 0.99 20.94 -4.99
CA ASN A 185 2.17 20.70 -4.16
C ASN A 185 1.82 20.52 -2.68
N VAL A 186 0.77 19.73 -2.42
CA VAL A 186 0.34 19.44 -1.05
C VAL A 186 0.76 18.04 -0.63
N CYS A 187 1.24 17.93 0.61
CA CYS A 187 1.48 16.68 1.31
C CYS A 187 0.50 16.59 2.49
N ILE A 188 -0.47 15.68 2.40
CA ILE A 188 -1.47 15.49 3.44
C ILE A 188 -1.11 14.30 4.31
N ILE A 189 -1.08 14.50 5.62
CA ILE A 189 -0.71 13.47 6.60
C ILE A 189 -1.97 12.87 7.20
N ILE A 190 -2.10 11.55 7.07
CA ILE A 190 -3.12 10.73 7.74
C ILE A 190 -2.45 10.04 8.91
N GLY A 191 -2.99 10.20 10.10
CA GLY A 191 -2.48 9.58 11.32
C GLY A 191 -2.94 8.13 11.52
N ASN A 192 -2.45 7.54 12.61
CA ASN A 192 -2.83 6.21 13.09
C ASN A 192 -4.34 6.13 13.42
N GLU A 193 -4.93 4.94 13.24
CA GLU A 193 -6.36 4.70 13.40
C GLU A 193 -6.86 4.95 14.85
N GLY A 194 -6.04 4.69 15.84
CA GLY A 194 -6.41 4.83 17.25
C GLY A 194 -5.90 6.11 17.91
N ASN A 195 -4.68 6.51 17.57
CA ASN A 195 -3.98 7.60 18.26
C ASN A 195 -3.91 8.90 17.44
N GLY A 196 -4.36 8.86 16.19
CA GLY A 196 -4.17 9.96 15.26
C GLY A 196 -2.70 10.18 14.88
N MET A 197 -2.36 11.40 14.52
CA MET A 197 -1.00 11.79 14.13
C MET A 197 -0.12 11.95 15.38
N SER A 198 1.14 11.47 15.30
CA SER A 198 2.11 11.63 16.38
C SER A 198 2.44 13.11 16.63
N LEU A 199 2.72 13.45 17.90
CA LEU A 199 2.96 14.85 18.28
C LEU A 199 4.12 15.48 17.50
N ASP A 200 5.22 14.75 17.37
CA ASP A 200 6.40 15.22 16.64
C ASP A 200 6.11 15.53 15.16
N ILE A 201 5.25 14.73 14.52
CA ILE A 201 4.85 14.96 13.14
C ILE A 201 3.84 16.11 13.05
N ARG A 202 2.93 16.20 14.04
CA ARG A 202 1.97 17.31 14.14
C ARG A 202 2.66 18.66 14.22
N ASP A 203 3.73 18.78 15.01
CA ASP A 203 4.51 20.02 15.16
C ASP A 203 5.25 20.42 13.87
N MET A 204 5.38 19.50 12.93
CA MET A 204 6.01 19.76 11.62
C MET A 204 5.00 20.16 10.54
N CYS A 205 3.70 20.13 10.79
CA CYS A 205 2.69 20.57 9.84
C CYS A 205 2.68 22.11 9.70
N ASP A 206 2.35 22.58 8.51
CA ASP A 206 2.16 24.01 8.23
C ASP A 206 0.72 24.43 8.58
N ASN A 207 -0.26 23.56 8.25
CA ASN A 207 -1.68 23.76 8.46
C ASN A 207 -2.35 22.44 8.89
N PHE A 208 -3.60 22.54 9.33
CA PHE A 208 -4.43 21.39 9.65
C PHE A 208 -5.77 21.47 8.92
N THR A 209 -6.31 20.30 8.60
CA THR A 209 -7.64 20.18 7.99
C THR A 209 -8.46 19.10 8.68
N ASN A 210 -9.76 19.14 8.45
CA ASN A 210 -10.68 18.10 8.89
C ASN A 210 -11.75 17.79 7.83
N ILE A 211 -12.38 16.64 8.00
CA ILE A 211 -13.61 16.28 7.32
C ILE A 211 -14.76 16.55 8.27
N LYS A 212 -15.70 17.40 7.89
CA LYS A 212 -16.90 17.63 8.71
C LYS A 212 -17.75 16.38 8.75
N ILE A 213 -17.91 15.84 9.95
CA ILE A 213 -18.74 14.67 10.24
C ILE A 213 -19.82 15.02 11.27
N SER A 214 -20.83 14.17 11.41
CA SER A 214 -21.88 14.33 12.43
C SER A 214 -21.31 14.18 13.85
N ASP A 215 -21.84 14.94 14.80
CA ASP A 215 -21.50 14.85 16.24
C ASP A 215 -21.80 13.44 16.83
N ASN A 216 -22.61 12.64 16.16
CA ASN A 216 -22.88 11.26 16.55
C ASN A 216 -21.79 10.26 16.11
N CYS A 217 -20.75 10.72 15.42
CA CYS A 217 -19.65 9.91 14.93
C CYS A 217 -18.32 10.47 15.43
N GLU A 218 -17.54 9.67 16.16
CA GLU A 218 -16.26 10.11 16.72
C GLU A 218 -15.19 10.30 15.66
N SER A 219 -15.12 9.41 14.67
CA SER A 219 -14.13 9.46 13.59
C SER A 219 -14.56 8.59 12.42
N LEU A 220 -13.92 8.80 11.27
CA LEU A 220 -14.02 7.92 10.10
C LEU A 220 -12.90 6.87 10.12
N ASN A 221 -13.14 5.72 9.46
CA ASN A 221 -12.08 4.79 9.12
C ASN A 221 -10.98 5.52 8.33
N ALA A 222 -9.70 5.24 8.60
CA ALA A 222 -8.57 5.95 8.01
C ALA A 222 -8.52 5.85 6.47
N GLY A 223 -8.86 4.67 5.91
CA GLY A 223 -8.94 4.49 4.46
C GLY A 223 -10.06 5.30 3.82
N VAL A 224 -11.21 5.41 4.51
CA VAL A 224 -12.35 6.22 4.06
C VAL A 224 -12.00 7.72 4.14
N ALA A 225 -11.45 8.17 5.25
CA ALA A 225 -11.03 9.57 5.43
C ALA A 225 -10.00 9.98 4.35
N ALA A 226 -8.98 9.16 4.15
CA ALA A 226 -7.99 9.39 3.11
C ALA A 226 -8.62 9.45 1.71
N SER A 227 -9.59 8.59 1.41
CA SER A 227 -10.28 8.59 0.10
C SER A 227 -11.08 9.86 -0.15
N ILE A 228 -11.79 10.36 0.87
CA ILE A 228 -12.54 11.64 0.79
C ILE A 228 -11.56 12.80 0.56
N ILE A 229 -10.46 12.83 1.30
CA ILE A 229 -9.43 13.87 1.19
C ILE A 229 -8.81 13.87 -0.22
N MET A 230 -8.42 12.71 -0.72
CA MET A 230 -7.82 12.59 -2.06
C MET A 230 -8.79 13.01 -3.16
N TYR A 231 -10.06 12.67 -3.02
CA TYR A 231 -11.11 13.11 -3.94
C TYR A 231 -11.21 14.63 -3.97
N GLU A 232 -11.31 15.28 -2.80
CA GLU A 232 -11.48 16.74 -2.72
C GLU A 232 -10.26 17.50 -3.22
N VAL A 233 -9.05 16.99 -2.95
CA VAL A 233 -7.79 17.67 -3.35
C VAL A 233 -7.53 17.58 -4.86
N ASN A 234 -7.93 16.49 -5.51
CA ASN A 234 -7.64 16.25 -6.93
C ASN A 234 -8.89 16.27 -7.82
N HIS A 235 -10.05 16.64 -7.28
CA HIS A 235 -11.27 16.83 -8.07
C HIS A 235 -11.38 18.30 -8.50
N GLU A 236 -11.57 18.52 -9.81
CA GLU A 236 -11.83 19.85 -10.40
C GLU A 236 -13.23 20.35 -10.08
#